data_7c662c5d687b7d79c5c0230ed908c87e
#
_entry.id   7c662c5d687b7d79c5c0230ed908c87e
#
_cell.length_a   1.000
_cell.length_b   1.000
_cell.length_c   1.000
_cell.angle_alpha   90.00
_cell.angle_beta   90.00
_cell.angle_gamma   90.00
#
_symmetry.space_group_name_H-M   'P 1'
#
loop_
_entity.id
_entity.type
_entity.pdbx_description
1 polymer ?
#
loop_
_entity_poly.entity_id
_entity_poly.type
_entity_poly.pdbx_seq_one_letter_code
_entity_poly.pdbx_strand_id
1 'polypeptide(L)'
;MRVRPAHLGVVLGALGSAGVTGCASVFGIEEGVLRPIVEVSGSIGKDTTWYADQTTILTGFVVVEAGATLTIEPGTKILAQMEGGLLVKPGARIVARGTKVAPIVFTSAASERAEGDWRGVILCGRAPINGAPGGMRPMDVLPPGIQATCGGTAEDDDSGVFEFVRIEFAGRNKDLPGSPGGFRLEGVGSGTVVDHVQVHRTESDAMDLRGGTVSVKHILVTMYEDDGFDWALGWRGKGQFIGVVMGNMQGDTGIQAGQGTSDAEIDGAGSAPSDPLLYNVTLIGMEDQYGPNIKLRGGTRGRMFDMLVARAGTSGLGIEEAPAQKNANEGLLDIRHSIFANDDNFVDEPNFSASDWAMDPARNNRDLSASESGLPLFTNGAIYLSLVTGAEALSGAVAPPDDGFFDPSALFVGACGPVCPDFEGWTAFPDR
;
A
#
# COMPACT_ATOMS: atom_id res chain seq x y z
N MET A 1 9.81 8.04 -28.37
CA MET A 1 8.91 8.06 -29.52
C MET A 1 8.22 9.42 -29.50
N ARG A 2 8.35 10.26 -30.53
CA ARG A 2 7.47 11.42 -30.62
C ARG A 2 6.11 10.88 -31.02
N VAL A 3 5.17 10.86 -30.10
CA VAL A 3 3.78 10.57 -30.42
C VAL A 3 3.30 11.70 -31.29
N ARG A 4 2.81 11.38 -32.50
CA ARG A 4 2.21 12.40 -33.38
C ARG A 4 0.95 12.92 -32.66
N PRO A 5 0.77 14.27 -32.59
CA PRO A 5 -0.49 14.78 -32.08
C PRO A 5 -1.61 14.36 -33.07
N ALA A 6 -2.65 13.71 -32.51
CA ALA A 6 -3.87 13.52 -33.28
C ALA A 6 -4.46 14.90 -33.57
N HIS A 7 -4.65 15.22 -34.86
CA HIS A 7 -5.35 16.43 -35.25
C HIS A 7 -6.81 16.34 -34.81
N LEU A 8 -7.14 16.99 -33.71
CA LEU A 8 -8.51 17.20 -33.27
C LEU A 8 -9.13 18.27 -34.17
N GLY A 9 -10.00 17.85 -35.09
CA GLY A 9 -10.83 18.76 -35.85
C GLY A 9 -11.81 19.47 -34.90
N VAL A 10 -11.59 20.76 -34.67
CA VAL A 10 -12.52 21.60 -33.91
C VAL A 10 -13.73 21.88 -34.77
N VAL A 11 -14.85 21.24 -34.51
CA VAL A 11 -16.17 21.68 -34.98
C VAL A 11 -16.68 22.73 -34.00
N LEU A 12 -16.50 23.99 -34.34
CA LEU A 12 -17.16 25.10 -33.63
C LEU A 12 -18.65 25.12 -34.00
N GLY A 13 -19.46 24.43 -33.23
CA GLY A 13 -20.89 24.63 -33.16
C GLY A 13 -21.21 25.65 -32.07
N ALA A 14 -21.75 26.80 -32.44
CA ALA A 14 -22.24 27.79 -31.50
C ALA A 14 -23.42 27.21 -30.71
N LEU A 15 -23.20 26.86 -29.44
CA LEU A 15 -24.25 26.50 -28.49
C LEU A 15 -24.25 27.51 -27.36
N GLY A 16 -25.45 27.99 -27.08
CA GLY A 16 -25.73 29.02 -26.12
C GLY A 16 -25.30 28.66 -24.68
N SER A 17 -25.05 29.70 -23.92
CA SER A 17 -24.63 29.73 -22.52
C SER A 17 -25.64 29.08 -21.58
N ALA A 18 -25.51 27.77 -21.36
CA ALA A 18 -26.06 27.07 -20.19
C ALA A 18 -25.41 25.69 -20.07
N GLY A 19 -24.61 25.46 -19.04
CA GLY A 19 -24.32 24.14 -18.51
C GLY A 19 -23.05 23.43 -19.02
N VAL A 20 -21.87 24.04 -18.95
CA VAL A 20 -20.59 23.36 -19.24
C VAL A 20 -19.86 22.88 -17.97
N THR A 21 -20.45 23.05 -16.79
CA THR A 21 -19.81 22.67 -15.50
C THR A 21 -19.72 21.16 -15.24
N GLY A 22 -20.53 20.33 -15.92
CA GLY A 22 -20.56 18.88 -15.66
C GLY A 22 -19.48 18.05 -16.37
N CYS A 23 -18.98 18.48 -17.56
CA CYS A 23 -17.99 17.69 -18.31
C CYS A 23 -16.53 18.01 -17.96
N ALA A 24 -16.26 19.17 -17.37
CA ALA A 24 -14.92 19.61 -17.05
C ALA A 24 -14.24 18.75 -15.98
N SER A 25 -14.99 18.32 -14.97
CA SER A 25 -14.45 17.50 -13.86
C SER A 25 -14.09 16.07 -14.26
N VAL A 26 -14.76 15.51 -15.28
CA VAL A 26 -14.49 14.14 -15.76
C VAL A 26 -13.14 14.04 -16.48
N PHE A 27 -12.71 15.11 -17.15
CA PHE A 27 -11.48 15.12 -17.95
C PHE A 27 -10.31 15.89 -17.30
N GLY A 28 -10.36 16.13 -15.99
CA GLY A 28 -9.30 16.86 -15.31
C GLY A 28 -9.16 18.32 -15.76
N ILE A 29 -10.24 18.93 -16.24
CA ILE A 29 -10.30 20.33 -16.61
C ILE A 29 -10.57 21.12 -15.31
N GLU A 30 -9.54 21.73 -14.76
CA GLU A 30 -9.72 22.81 -13.79
C GLU A 30 -10.30 24.04 -14.53
N GLU A 31 -11.16 24.81 -13.86
CA GLU A 31 -11.86 25.95 -14.49
C GLU A 31 -10.88 26.81 -15.31
N GLY A 32 -11.01 26.77 -16.63
CA GLY A 32 -10.34 27.66 -17.56
C GLY A 32 -9.08 27.13 -18.26
N VAL A 33 -8.56 25.94 -17.95
CA VAL A 33 -7.37 25.40 -18.63
C VAL A 33 -7.67 24.03 -19.26
N LEU A 34 -7.76 23.99 -20.60
CA LEU A 34 -7.80 22.74 -21.35
C LEU A 34 -6.39 22.12 -21.37
N ARG A 35 -6.17 21.04 -20.61
CA ARG A 35 -4.92 20.29 -20.69
C ARG A 35 -4.97 19.31 -21.88
N PRO A 36 -3.89 19.21 -22.68
CA PRO A 36 -3.82 18.19 -23.73
C PRO A 36 -4.01 16.80 -23.17
N ILE A 37 -4.82 15.98 -23.84
CA ILE A 37 -5.02 14.58 -23.48
C ILE A 37 -3.99 13.75 -24.22
N VAL A 38 -3.29 12.87 -23.51
CA VAL A 38 -2.32 11.91 -24.05
C VAL A 38 -2.75 10.50 -23.66
N GLU A 39 -3.19 9.73 -24.65
CA GLU A 39 -3.55 8.32 -24.45
C GLU A 39 -2.29 7.46 -24.53
N VAL A 40 -2.15 6.52 -23.57
CA VAL A 40 -0.98 5.66 -23.44
C VAL A 40 -1.42 4.21 -23.21
N SER A 41 -0.77 3.28 -23.94
CA SER A 41 -0.89 1.83 -23.74
C SER A 41 0.34 1.13 -24.33
N GLY A 42 0.56 -0.14 -23.93
CA GLY A 42 1.67 -0.96 -24.45
C GLY A 42 3.04 -0.57 -23.89
N SER A 43 4.14 -0.87 -24.61
CA SER A 43 5.48 -0.82 -24.07
C SER A 43 6.15 0.55 -24.18
N ILE A 44 6.79 0.98 -23.12
CA ILE A 44 7.71 2.12 -23.03
C ILE A 44 9.13 1.57 -23.04
N GLY A 45 9.77 1.54 -24.21
CA GLY A 45 11.13 0.98 -24.41
C GLY A 45 12.25 2.01 -24.39
N LYS A 46 11.99 3.25 -24.01
CA LYS A 46 12.97 4.33 -23.86
C LYS A 46 12.49 5.37 -22.85
N ASP A 47 13.42 6.17 -22.36
CA ASP A 47 13.12 7.23 -21.41
C ASP A 47 11.96 8.10 -21.91
N THR A 48 10.96 8.24 -21.05
CA THR A 48 9.70 8.90 -21.35
C THR A 48 9.28 9.75 -20.16
N THR A 49 8.70 10.91 -20.43
CA THR A 49 8.17 11.79 -19.36
C THR A 49 6.67 12.00 -19.56
N TRP A 50 5.92 11.86 -18.47
CA TRP A 50 4.53 12.30 -18.37
C TRP A 50 4.49 13.65 -17.66
N TYR A 51 3.89 14.63 -18.30
CA TYR A 51 3.96 16.03 -17.90
C TYR A 51 2.72 16.48 -17.12
N ALA A 52 2.91 17.39 -16.16
CA ALA A 52 1.83 17.89 -15.32
C ALA A 52 0.84 18.81 -16.06
N ASP A 53 1.24 19.39 -17.17
CA ASP A 53 0.38 20.22 -18.03
C ASP A 53 -0.49 19.38 -19.00
N GLN A 54 -0.43 18.06 -18.91
CA GLN A 54 -1.20 17.10 -19.69
C GLN A 54 -2.09 16.24 -18.78
N THR A 55 -3.15 15.68 -19.37
CA THR A 55 -3.93 14.59 -18.77
C THR A 55 -3.52 13.30 -19.45
N THR A 56 -2.81 12.44 -18.75
CA THR A 56 -2.42 11.11 -19.24
C THR A 56 -3.56 10.13 -19.02
N ILE A 57 -3.98 9.42 -20.07
CA ILE A 57 -5.03 8.37 -19.97
C ILE A 57 -4.42 7.03 -20.33
N LEU A 58 -4.44 6.09 -19.37
CA LEU A 58 -4.10 4.70 -19.62
C LEU A 58 -5.30 4.00 -20.28
N THR A 59 -5.25 3.84 -21.60
CA THR A 59 -6.29 3.15 -22.38
C THR A 59 -6.10 1.64 -22.42
N GLY A 60 -5.02 1.15 -21.84
CA GLY A 60 -4.65 -0.25 -21.67
C GLY A 60 -3.44 -0.37 -20.75
N PHE A 61 -2.94 -1.59 -20.61
CA PHE A 61 -1.81 -1.87 -19.74
C PHE A 61 -0.51 -1.28 -20.31
N VAL A 62 0.21 -0.53 -19.48
CA VAL A 62 1.49 0.12 -19.84
C VAL A 62 2.63 -0.63 -19.20
N VAL A 63 3.68 -0.93 -19.96
CA VAL A 63 4.84 -1.68 -19.51
C VAL A 63 6.11 -0.86 -19.75
N VAL A 64 6.81 -0.50 -18.67
CA VAL A 64 8.14 0.11 -18.77
C VAL A 64 9.16 -1.00 -18.90
N GLU A 65 9.82 -1.07 -20.06
CA GLU A 65 10.76 -2.13 -20.39
C GLU A 65 12.14 -1.89 -19.79
N ALA A 66 12.90 -2.96 -19.58
CA ALA A 66 14.26 -2.91 -19.02
C ALA A 66 15.13 -1.88 -19.78
N GLY A 67 15.87 -1.06 -19.04
CA GLY A 67 16.71 0.00 -19.57
C GLY A 67 15.99 1.33 -19.85
N ALA A 68 14.67 1.39 -19.74
CA ALA A 68 13.90 2.63 -19.86
C ALA A 68 13.57 3.23 -18.49
N THR A 69 13.47 4.55 -18.44
CA THR A 69 12.99 5.31 -17.27
C THR A 69 11.69 6.02 -17.62
N LEU A 70 10.64 5.78 -16.81
CA LEU A 70 9.43 6.60 -16.84
C LEU A 70 9.54 7.68 -15.77
N THR A 71 9.58 8.93 -16.19
CA THR A 71 9.53 10.11 -15.31
C THR A 71 8.11 10.67 -15.29
N ILE A 72 7.58 10.94 -14.10
CA ILE A 72 6.26 11.56 -13.91
C ILE A 72 6.47 12.86 -13.12
N GLU A 73 6.08 13.99 -13.70
CA GLU A 73 6.23 15.28 -13.05
C GLU A 73 5.30 15.46 -11.83
N PRO A 74 5.70 16.26 -10.82
CA PRO A 74 4.81 16.60 -9.71
C PRO A 74 3.49 17.21 -10.18
N GLY A 75 2.37 16.74 -9.60
CA GLY A 75 1.02 17.22 -9.95
C GLY A 75 0.41 16.60 -11.20
N THR A 76 1.10 15.62 -11.81
CA THR A 76 0.53 14.88 -12.93
C THR A 76 -0.68 14.07 -12.48
N LYS A 77 -1.77 14.15 -13.27
CA LYS A 77 -2.95 13.32 -13.08
C LYS A 77 -3.01 12.27 -14.19
N ILE A 78 -3.05 11.00 -13.77
CA ILE A 78 -3.13 9.83 -14.64
C ILE A 78 -4.52 9.22 -14.46
N LEU A 79 -5.33 9.20 -15.53
CA LEU A 79 -6.63 8.56 -15.57
C LEU A 79 -6.49 7.17 -16.16
N ALA A 80 -7.00 6.13 -15.51
CA ALA A 80 -6.93 4.77 -16.01
C ALA A 80 -8.31 4.25 -16.42
N GLN A 81 -8.44 3.72 -17.63
CA GLN A 81 -9.60 2.95 -18.07
C GLN A 81 -9.53 1.54 -17.49
N MET A 82 -10.61 0.80 -17.60
CA MET A 82 -10.83 -0.53 -17.02
C MET A 82 -9.67 -1.52 -17.22
N GLU A 83 -9.04 -1.54 -18.38
CA GLU A 83 -7.86 -2.38 -18.66
C GLU A 83 -6.52 -1.63 -18.46
N GLY A 84 -6.59 -0.41 -17.96
CA GLY A 84 -5.40 0.38 -17.61
C GLY A 84 -4.66 -0.23 -16.43
N GLY A 85 -3.33 -0.14 -16.50
CA GLY A 85 -2.42 -0.56 -15.44
C GLY A 85 -1.01 -0.15 -15.79
N LEU A 86 -0.11 -0.18 -14.82
CA LEU A 86 1.30 0.16 -15.02
C LEU A 86 2.19 -0.94 -14.43
N LEU A 87 3.09 -1.48 -15.24
CA LEU A 87 4.15 -2.38 -14.82
C LEU A 87 5.51 -1.75 -15.11
N VAL A 88 6.36 -1.66 -14.09
CA VAL A 88 7.78 -1.36 -14.23
C VAL A 88 8.54 -2.67 -14.13
N LYS A 89 9.16 -3.15 -15.22
CA LYS A 89 9.89 -4.43 -15.28
C LYS A 89 11.25 -4.37 -14.58
N PRO A 90 11.84 -5.52 -14.22
CA PRO A 90 13.19 -5.59 -13.68
C PRO A 90 14.19 -4.90 -14.59
N GLY A 91 15.00 -3.98 -14.02
CA GLY A 91 15.96 -3.17 -14.78
C GLY A 91 15.37 -1.97 -15.53
N ALA A 92 14.06 -1.75 -15.44
CA ALA A 92 13.44 -0.47 -15.74
C ALA A 92 13.40 0.41 -14.49
N ARG A 93 13.09 1.69 -14.64
CA ARG A 93 12.96 2.62 -13.51
C ARG A 93 11.71 3.49 -13.66
N ILE A 94 11.15 3.88 -12.51
CA ILE A 94 10.16 4.93 -12.41
C ILE A 94 10.70 6.08 -11.54
N VAL A 95 10.48 7.31 -11.97
CA VAL A 95 10.75 8.51 -11.17
C VAL A 95 9.43 9.26 -11.03
N ALA A 96 8.63 8.85 -10.09
CA ALA A 96 7.35 9.45 -9.72
C ALA A 96 7.53 10.22 -8.42
N ARG A 97 8.10 11.42 -8.51
CA ARG A 97 8.37 12.27 -7.36
C ARG A 97 7.42 13.46 -7.35
N GLY A 98 6.28 13.26 -6.69
CA GLY A 98 5.36 14.33 -6.37
C GLY A 98 5.86 15.25 -5.26
N THR A 99 4.99 16.10 -4.76
CA THR A 99 5.21 16.93 -3.57
C THR A 99 3.93 17.03 -2.75
N LYS A 100 4.03 17.45 -1.52
CA LYS A 100 2.85 17.67 -0.66
C LYS A 100 1.79 18.59 -1.31
N VAL A 101 2.21 19.60 -2.07
CA VAL A 101 1.31 20.57 -2.74
C VAL A 101 0.98 20.20 -4.18
N ALA A 102 1.68 19.24 -4.74
CA ALA A 102 1.51 18.75 -6.11
C ALA A 102 1.72 17.22 -6.16
N PRO A 103 0.86 16.42 -5.50
CA PRO A 103 0.96 14.98 -5.54
C PRO A 103 0.70 14.45 -6.95
N ILE A 104 1.32 13.33 -7.28
CA ILE A 104 0.99 12.56 -8.49
C ILE A 104 -0.23 11.70 -8.18
N VAL A 105 -1.23 11.67 -9.06
CA VAL A 105 -2.48 10.95 -8.82
C VAL A 105 -2.77 9.99 -9.95
N PHE A 106 -2.79 8.70 -9.65
CA PHE A 106 -3.35 7.66 -10.48
C PHE A 106 -4.78 7.39 -10.02
N THR A 107 -5.77 7.52 -10.90
CA THR A 107 -7.17 7.36 -10.53
C THR A 107 -8.01 6.83 -11.70
N SER A 108 -9.25 6.46 -11.44
CA SER A 108 -10.19 5.99 -12.46
C SER A 108 -10.55 7.07 -13.49
N ALA A 109 -10.69 6.66 -14.75
CA ALA A 109 -11.23 7.48 -15.83
C ALA A 109 -12.77 7.46 -15.88
N ALA A 110 -13.43 6.65 -15.06
CA ALA A 110 -14.89 6.59 -15.01
C ALA A 110 -15.48 7.88 -14.44
N SER A 111 -16.67 8.24 -14.92
CA SER A 111 -17.45 9.37 -14.38
C SER A 111 -17.99 9.09 -12.98
N GLU A 112 -18.48 7.87 -12.78
CA GLU A 112 -18.85 7.30 -11.49
C GLU A 112 -17.74 6.33 -11.12
N ARG A 113 -16.91 6.70 -10.15
CA ARG A 113 -15.73 5.92 -9.75
C ARG A 113 -16.11 4.87 -8.71
N ALA A 114 -15.57 3.67 -8.90
CA ALA A 114 -15.72 2.55 -7.99
C ALA A 114 -14.40 1.81 -7.79
N GLU A 115 -14.30 1.06 -6.72
CA GLU A 115 -13.21 0.14 -6.43
C GLU A 115 -13.07 -0.85 -7.59
N GLY A 116 -11.83 -1.17 -7.99
CA GLY A 116 -11.58 -2.09 -9.10
C GLY A 116 -11.82 -1.51 -10.50
N ASP A 117 -11.99 -0.21 -10.66
CA ASP A 117 -12.17 0.41 -11.97
C ASP A 117 -10.99 0.18 -12.92
N TRP A 118 -9.81 -0.06 -12.38
CA TRP A 118 -8.59 -0.32 -13.14
C TRP A 118 -7.62 -1.25 -12.38
N ARG A 119 -6.55 -1.70 -13.06
CA ARG A 119 -5.73 -2.80 -12.56
C ARG A 119 -4.73 -2.44 -11.46
N GLY A 120 -4.25 -1.20 -11.38
CA GLY A 120 -3.27 -0.78 -10.39
C GLY A 120 -1.85 -0.60 -10.94
N VAL A 121 -0.88 -0.45 -10.03
CA VAL A 121 0.54 -0.20 -10.31
C VAL A 121 1.39 -1.34 -9.76
N ILE A 122 2.34 -1.83 -10.56
CA ILE A 122 3.25 -2.92 -10.20
C ILE A 122 4.69 -2.46 -10.42
N LEU A 123 5.52 -2.55 -9.38
CA LEU A 123 6.97 -2.47 -9.49
C LEU A 123 7.54 -3.87 -9.35
N CYS A 124 8.30 -4.32 -10.35
CA CYS A 124 8.91 -5.63 -10.43
C CYS A 124 10.43 -5.44 -10.44
N GLY A 125 11.09 -5.83 -9.35
CA GLY A 125 12.51 -5.64 -9.13
C GLY A 125 13.33 -6.92 -9.29
N ARG A 126 14.60 -6.87 -8.86
CA ARG A 126 15.59 -7.95 -8.94
C ARG A 126 16.07 -8.44 -7.59
N ALA A 127 15.43 -8.02 -6.49
CA ALA A 127 15.71 -8.53 -5.16
C ALA A 127 15.06 -9.91 -4.93
N PRO A 128 15.56 -10.74 -4.00
CA PRO A 128 15.11 -12.13 -3.86
C PRO A 128 13.63 -12.26 -3.50
N ILE A 129 12.97 -13.23 -4.16
CA ILE A 129 11.65 -13.72 -3.80
C ILE A 129 11.79 -15.12 -3.23
N ASN A 130 11.21 -15.37 -2.07
CA ASN A 130 11.28 -16.65 -1.37
C ASN A 130 10.55 -17.77 -2.14
N GLY A 131 11.02 -19.01 -1.97
CA GLY A 131 10.40 -20.19 -2.60
C GLY A 131 10.60 -20.30 -4.12
N ALA A 132 11.35 -19.38 -4.74
CA ALA A 132 11.59 -19.36 -6.18
C ALA A 132 13.05 -19.69 -6.55
N PRO A 133 13.30 -20.54 -7.57
CA PRO A 133 14.65 -20.86 -8.02
C PRO A 133 15.44 -19.59 -8.39
N GLY A 134 16.61 -19.39 -7.77
CA GLY A 134 17.43 -18.18 -7.99
C GLY A 134 16.77 -16.89 -7.52
N GLY A 135 15.75 -16.97 -6.66
CA GLY A 135 14.99 -15.81 -6.18
C GLY A 135 14.07 -15.17 -7.23
N MET A 136 13.80 -15.83 -8.35
CA MET A 136 13.02 -15.28 -9.47
C MET A 136 11.70 -16.02 -9.66
N ARG A 137 10.61 -15.29 -9.84
CA ARG A 137 9.26 -15.82 -10.05
C ARG A 137 8.59 -15.16 -11.26
N PRO A 138 8.00 -15.97 -12.18
CA PRO A 138 7.07 -15.44 -13.18
C PRO A 138 5.85 -14.82 -12.50
N MET A 139 5.40 -13.68 -12.99
CA MET A 139 4.14 -13.08 -12.56
C MET A 139 2.95 -13.77 -13.23
N ASP A 140 1.96 -14.12 -12.45
CA ASP A 140 0.72 -14.77 -12.88
C ASP A 140 -0.49 -13.81 -13.01
N VAL A 141 -0.32 -12.57 -12.56
CA VAL A 141 -1.38 -11.55 -12.45
C VAL A 141 -1.50 -10.63 -13.67
N LEU A 142 -0.68 -10.82 -14.69
CA LEU A 142 -0.60 -9.90 -15.82
C LEU A 142 -1.67 -10.23 -16.88
N PRO A 143 -2.15 -9.21 -17.62
CA PRO A 143 -3.04 -9.43 -18.74
C PRO A 143 -2.46 -10.36 -19.80
N PRO A 144 -3.30 -11.10 -20.56
CA PRO A 144 -2.84 -11.99 -21.62
C PRO A 144 -1.89 -11.30 -22.61
N GLY A 145 -0.75 -11.94 -22.89
CA GLY A 145 0.29 -11.41 -23.79
C GLY A 145 1.35 -10.53 -23.12
N ILE A 146 1.18 -10.18 -21.86
CA ILE A 146 2.20 -9.49 -21.06
C ILE A 146 2.88 -10.50 -20.14
N GLN A 147 4.20 -10.50 -20.12
CA GLN A 147 4.99 -11.39 -19.29
C GLN A 147 6.06 -10.60 -18.54
N ALA A 148 6.27 -10.95 -17.28
CA ALA A 148 7.39 -10.49 -16.48
C ALA A 148 7.83 -11.61 -15.53
N THR A 149 9.11 -11.61 -15.20
CA THR A 149 9.68 -12.44 -14.15
C THR A 149 10.35 -11.50 -13.17
N CYS A 150 9.85 -11.47 -11.93
CA CYS A 150 10.37 -10.60 -10.87
C CYS A 150 11.36 -11.36 -10.00
N GLY A 151 12.17 -10.62 -9.26
CA GLY A 151 13.15 -11.18 -8.33
C GLY A 151 14.51 -11.44 -8.94
N GLY A 152 15.38 -12.02 -8.14
CA GLY A 152 16.79 -12.29 -8.45
C GLY A 152 17.63 -12.37 -7.19
N THR A 153 18.83 -11.81 -7.23
CA THR A 153 19.78 -11.82 -6.10
C THR A 153 20.30 -10.42 -5.71
N ALA A 154 19.76 -9.37 -6.34
CA ALA A 154 20.21 -8.00 -6.08
C ALA A 154 19.34 -7.38 -4.96
N GLU A 155 19.76 -7.57 -3.71
CA GLU A 155 19.03 -7.03 -2.55
C GLU A 155 18.95 -5.50 -2.56
N ASP A 156 19.90 -4.83 -3.19
CA ASP A 156 19.99 -3.38 -3.36
C ASP A 156 19.41 -2.88 -4.70
N ASP A 157 18.62 -3.70 -5.39
CA ASP A 157 17.97 -3.29 -6.66
C ASP A 157 17.23 -1.98 -6.50
N ASP A 158 17.30 -1.15 -7.57
CA ASP A 158 16.74 0.19 -7.61
C ASP A 158 15.75 0.28 -8.79
N SER A 159 14.47 0.15 -8.48
CA SER A 159 13.36 0.36 -9.41
C SER A 159 12.94 1.84 -9.53
N GLY A 160 13.56 2.74 -8.76
CA GLY A 160 13.36 4.19 -8.84
C GLY A 160 12.80 4.84 -7.59
N VAL A 161 11.93 5.83 -7.79
CA VAL A 161 11.35 6.64 -6.72
C VAL A 161 9.84 6.73 -6.91
N PHE A 162 9.11 6.45 -5.84
CA PHE A 162 7.66 6.59 -5.76
C PHE A 162 7.33 7.39 -4.49
N GLU A 163 7.12 8.71 -4.66
CA GLU A 163 7.05 9.66 -3.54
C GLU A 163 5.94 10.69 -3.77
N PHE A 164 5.14 10.95 -2.74
CA PHE A 164 3.92 11.76 -2.80
C PHE A 164 3.00 11.33 -3.96
N VAL A 165 2.60 10.07 -3.93
CA VAL A 165 1.75 9.47 -4.96
C VAL A 165 0.48 8.91 -4.35
N ARG A 166 -0.65 9.14 -5.02
CA ARG A 166 -1.93 8.50 -4.70
C ARG A 166 -2.32 7.53 -5.79
N ILE A 167 -2.80 6.37 -5.39
CA ILE A 167 -3.40 5.34 -6.25
C ILE A 167 -4.82 5.13 -5.75
N GLU A 168 -5.80 5.43 -6.60
CA GLU A 168 -7.20 5.48 -6.22
C GLU A 168 -8.06 4.59 -7.13
N PHE A 169 -9.03 3.87 -6.57
CA PHE A 169 -10.02 3.04 -7.29
C PHE A 169 -9.40 1.89 -8.11
N ALA A 170 -8.30 1.33 -7.64
CA ALA A 170 -7.56 0.26 -8.31
C ALA A 170 -7.93 -1.14 -7.78
N GLY A 171 -7.12 -2.17 -8.13
CA GLY A 171 -7.24 -3.52 -7.58
C GLY A 171 -8.24 -4.41 -8.28
N ARG A 172 -8.50 -4.16 -9.56
CA ARG A 172 -9.46 -4.90 -10.37
C ARG A 172 -9.28 -6.41 -10.35
N ASN A 173 -10.40 -7.13 -10.22
CA ASN A 173 -10.51 -8.58 -10.28
C ASN A 173 -9.91 -9.31 -9.05
N LYS A 174 -10.29 -8.92 -7.85
CA LYS A 174 -9.88 -9.58 -6.60
C LYS A 174 -10.12 -11.10 -6.59
N ASP A 175 -11.19 -11.57 -7.25
CA ASP A 175 -11.55 -12.98 -7.29
C ASP A 175 -10.70 -13.82 -8.27
N LEU A 176 -9.84 -13.20 -9.05
CA LEU A 176 -8.92 -13.91 -9.93
C LEU A 176 -7.63 -14.27 -9.19
N PRO A 177 -7.10 -15.50 -9.39
CA PRO A 177 -5.81 -15.85 -8.82
C PRO A 177 -4.77 -14.78 -9.15
N GLY A 178 -4.17 -14.19 -8.11
CA GLY A 178 -3.13 -13.21 -8.28
C GLY A 178 -3.60 -11.83 -8.73
N SER A 179 -4.71 -11.33 -8.20
CA SER A 179 -5.07 -9.91 -8.35
C SER A 179 -3.84 -9.01 -8.13
N PRO A 180 -3.60 -8.01 -8.99
CA PRO A 180 -2.42 -7.16 -8.86
C PRO A 180 -2.45 -6.23 -7.63
N GLY A 181 -3.55 -6.17 -6.89
CA GLY A 181 -3.73 -5.18 -5.83
C GLY A 181 -3.79 -3.74 -6.35
N GLY A 182 -3.84 -2.79 -5.44
CA GLY A 182 -3.72 -1.37 -5.78
C GLY A 182 -2.27 -0.98 -6.14
N PHE A 183 -1.34 -1.34 -5.26
CA PHE A 183 0.10 -1.12 -5.42
C PHE A 183 0.89 -2.36 -5.02
N ARG A 184 1.45 -3.06 -6.01
CA ARG A 184 2.26 -4.26 -5.79
C ARG A 184 3.75 -3.97 -5.97
N LEU A 185 4.54 -4.43 -5.00
CA LEU A 185 6.01 -4.41 -5.00
C LEU A 185 6.51 -5.85 -4.98
N GLU A 186 6.96 -6.37 -6.12
CA GLU A 186 7.38 -7.76 -6.24
C GLU A 186 8.89 -7.88 -6.52
N GLY A 187 9.64 -8.43 -5.58
CA GLY A 187 11.10 -8.52 -5.65
C GLY A 187 11.80 -7.16 -5.74
N VAL A 188 11.22 -6.11 -5.17
CA VAL A 188 11.79 -4.76 -5.20
C VAL A 188 12.88 -4.63 -4.14
N GLY A 189 14.01 -4.04 -4.51
CA GLY A 189 15.19 -3.93 -3.64
C GLY A 189 15.28 -2.63 -2.84
N SER A 190 16.20 -2.63 -1.88
CA SER A 190 16.40 -1.54 -0.90
C SER A 190 16.90 -0.23 -1.50
N GLY A 191 17.36 -0.23 -2.76
CA GLY A 191 17.70 1.00 -3.49
C GLY A 191 16.49 1.81 -3.96
N THR A 192 15.29 1.20 -3.94
CA THR A 192 14.05 1.86 -4.35
C THR A 192 13.49 2.70 -3.21
N VAL A 193 13.04 3.91 -3.52
CA VAL A 193 12.37 4.81 -2.57
C VAL A 193 10.86 4.69 -2.71
N VAL A 194 10.17 4.34 -1.62
CA VAL A 194 8.71 4.33 -1.51
C VAL A 194 8.33 5.11 -0.25
N ASP A 195 7.90 6.35 -0.46
CA ASP A 195 7.65 7.29 0.63
C ASP A 195 6.45 8.20 0.33
N HIS A 196 5.60 8.51 1.32
CA HIS A 196 4.38 9.28 1.13
C HIS A 196 3.50 8.72 0.01
N VAL A 197 3.05 7.47 0.17
CA VAL A 197 2.15 6.82 -0.78
C VAL A 197 0.80 6.57 -0.13
N GLN A 198 -0.27 6.97 -0.82
CA GLN A 198 -1.62 6.59 -0.45
C GLN A 198 -2.20 5.59 -1.47
N VAL A 199 -2.80 4.51 -0.96
CA VAL A 199 -3.68 3.64 -1.73
C VAL A 199 -5.09 3.78 -1.18
N HIS A 200 -6.03 4.19 -2.04
CA HIS A 200 -7.36 4.61 -1.63
C HIS A 200 -8.44 3.96 -2.49
N ARG A 201 -9.41 3.30 -1.86
CA ARG A 201 -10.54 2.65 -2.49
C ARG A 201 -10.13 1.57 -3.50
N THR A 202 -9.74 0.41 -2.99
CA THR A 202 -9.33 -0.74 -3.82
C THR A 202 -10.27 -1.93 -3.65
N GLU A 203 -10.51 -2.66 -4.74
CA GLU A 203 -11.30 -3.91 -4.74
C GLU A 203 -10.52 -5.11 -4.19
N SER A 204 -9.20 -5.06 -4.19
CA SER A 204 -8.28 -6.11 -3.72
C SER A 204 -7.33 -5.54 -2.66
N ASP A 205 -6.22 -6.27 -2.37
CA ASP A 205 -5.19 -5.76 -1.47
C ASP A 205 -4.79 -4.35 -1.85
N ALA A 206 -4.66 -3.47 -0.86
CA ALA A 206 -4.29 -2.11 -1.19
C ALA A 206 -2.78 -2.02 -1.45
N MET A 207 -1.95 -2.45 -0.52
CA MET A 207 -0.50 -2.52 -0.66
C MET A 207 -0.01 -3.95 -0.49
N ASP A 208 0.66 -4.49 -1.51
CA ASP A 208 1.06 -5.89 -1.58
C ASP A 208 2.58 -6.00 -1.82
N LEU A 209 3.30 -6.58 -0.85
CA LEU A 209 4.77 -6.72 -0.85
C LEU A 209 5.16 -8.19 -0.98
N ARG A 210 5.64 -8.57 -2.15
CA ARG A 210 6.00 -9.95 -2.51
C ARG A 210 7.51 -10.14 -2.61
N GLY A 211 8.13 -10.61 -1.53
CA GLY A 211 9.59 -10.71 -1.46
C GLY A 211 10.29 -9.36 -1.51
N GLY A 212 11.61 -9.39 -1.71
CA GLY A 212 12.44 -8.19 -1.80
C GLY A 212 12.81 -7.56 -0.45
N THR A 213 13.43 -6.40 -0.54
CA THR A 213 14.04 -5.69 0.61
C THR A 213 13.68 -4.21 0.64
N VAL A 214 12.74 -3.78 -0.21
CA VAL A 214 12.28 -2.40 -0.23
C VAL A 214 11.74 -1.98 1.13
N SER A 215 12.10 -0.78 1.56
CA SER A 215 11.56 -0.16 2.77
C SER A 215 10.53 0.89 2.41
N VAL A 216 9.49 1.04 3.23
CA VAL A 216 8.34 1.90 2.97
C VAL A 216 8.09 2.84 4.15
N LYS A 217 7.81 4.12 3.87
CA LYS A 217 7.60 5.12 4.90
C LYS A 217 6.44 6.05 4.56
N HIS A 218 5.72 6.55 5.56
CA HIS A 218 4.55 7.42 5.41
C HIS A 218 3.50 6.84 4.44
N ILE A 219 3.07 5.61 4.73
CA ILE A 219 2.09 4.90 3.93
C ILE A 219 0.70 5.11 4.52
N LEU A 220 -0.26 5.46 3.68
CA LEU A 220 -1.66 5.55 4.06
C LEU A 220 -2.51 4.64 3.16
N VAL A 221 -3.15 3.67 3.76
CA VAL A 221 -4.14 2.81 3.10
C VAL A 221 -5.51 3.15 3.64
N THR A 222 -6.47 3.36 2.74
CA THR A 222 -7.83 3.73 3.14
C THR A 222 -8.88 3.09 2.24
N MET A 223 -9.92 2.53 2.83
CA MET A 223 -11.07 1.95 2.11
C MET A 223 -10.65 0.87 1.10
N TYR A 224 -10.52 -0.36 1.54
CA TYR A 224 -10.13 -1.51 0.74
C TYR A 224 -11.08 -2.68 1.00
N GLU A 225 -11.22 -3.61 0.03
CA GLU A 225 -12.16 -4.74 0.11
C GLU A 225 -11.50 -6.10 0.39
N ASP A 226 -10.17 -6.19 0.41
CA ASP A 226 -9.42 -7.39 0.79
C ASP A 226 -8.46 -7.04 1.93
N ASP A 227 -7.16 -7.07 1.76
CA ASP A 227 -6.19 -6.73 2.79
C ASP A 227 -5.60 -5.32 2.62
N GLY A 228 -5.42 -4.61 3.72
CA GLY A 228 -4.87 -3.24 3.67
C GLY A 228 -3.38 -3.22 3.34
N PHE A 229 -2.58 -3.97 4.09
CA PHE A 229 -1.14 -4.06 3.95
C PHE A 229 -0.73 -5.54 4.04
N ASP A 230 -0.51 -6.16 2.90
CA ASP A 230 -0.14 -7.58 2.79
C ASP A 230 1.35 -7.75 2.50
N TRP A 231 1.97 -8.76 3.09
CA TRP A 231 3.30 -9.19 2.70
C TRP A 231 3.43 -10.71 2.67
N ALA A 232 4.23 -11.18 1.71
CA ALA A 232 4.52 -12.59 1.56
C ALA A 232 5.84 -12.81 0.84
N LEU A 233 6.18 -14.07 0.61
CA LEU A 233 7.26 -14.51 -0.27
C LEU A 233 8.63 -13.92 0.07
N GLY A 234 8.89 -13.68 1.37
CA GLY A 234 10.20 -13.27 1.85
C GLY A 234 10.46 -11.77 1.81
N TRP A 235 9.44 -10.93 1.98
CA TRP A 235 9.68 -9.49 2.18
C TRP A 235 10.43 -9.24 3.49
N ARG A 236 11.55 -8.51 3.40
CA ARG A 236 12.47 -8.24 4.53
C ARG A 236 12.83 -6.76 4.62
N GLY A 237 11.92 -5.91 4.20
CA GLY A 237 12.07 -4.46 4.29
C GLY A 237 11.77 -3.90 5.67
N LYS A 238 11.81 -2.57 5.75
CA LYS A 238 11.44 -1.81 6.94
C LYS A 238 10.19 -0.98 6.64
N GLY A 239 9.42 -0.68 7.69
CA GLY A 239 8.27 0.21 7.58
C GLY A 239 8.16 1.14 8.77
N GLN A 240 7.82 2.42 8.52
CA GLN A 240 7.52 3.39 9.59
C GLN A 240 6.43 4.36 9.13
N PHE A 241 5.59 4.78 10.09
CA PHE A 241 4.46 5.68 9.85
C PHE A 241 3.48 5.11 8.83
N ILE A 242 2.89 3.96 9.17
CA ILE A 242 1.93 3.27 8.32
C ILE A 242 0.54 3.41 8.95
N GLY A 243 -0.38 4.07 8.25
CA GLY A 243 -1.80 4.14 8.61
C GLY A 243 -2.62 3.25 7.69
N VAL A 244 -3.39 2.32 8.25
CA VAL A 244 -4.32 1.46 7.52
C VAL A 244 -5.71 1.63 8.11
N VAL A 245 -6.65 2.08 7.29
CA VAL A 245 -7.99 2.42 7.73
C VAL A 245 -9.02 1.81 6.78
N MET A 246 -9.76 0.85 7.28
CA MET A 246 -10.77 0.15 6.48
C MET A 246 -11.92 1.06 6.02
N GLY A 247 -12.32 2.02 6.81
CA GLY A 247 -13.41 2.94 6.46
C GLY A 247 -14.78 2.25 6.48
N ASN A 248 -15.58 2.47 5.44
CA ASN A 248 -16.92 1.88 5.31
C ASN A 248 -16.96 0.67 4.35
N MET A 249 -15.79 0.11 4.00
CA MET A 249 -15.67 -1.05 3.13
C MET A 249 -15.63 -2.33 3.95
N GLN A 250 -16.14 -3.41 3.42
CA GLN A 250 -16.07 -4.73 4.04
C GLN A 250 -14.77 -5.42 3.62
N GLY A 251 -13.63 -4.97 4.14
CA GLY A 251 -12.34 -5.61 3.93
C GLY A 251 -12.10 -6.85 4.81
N ASP A 252 -11.04 -7.61 4.52
CA ASP A 252 -10.67 -8.78 5.33
C ASP A 252 -9.79 -8.35 6.51
N THR A 253 -8.55 -7.96 6.28
CA THR A 253 -7.63 -7.58 7.37
C THR A 253 -6.95 -6.24 7.15
N GLY A 254 -6.50 -5.62 8.25
CA GLY A 254 -5.64 -4.44 8.19
C GLY A 254 -4.23 -4.80 7.72
N ILE A 255 -3.62 -5.78 8.38
CA ILE A 255 -2.36 -6.42 7.98
C ILE A 255 -2.60 -7.90 7.80
N GLN A 256 -2.27 -8.43 6.62
CA GLN A 256 -2.07 -9.86 6.41
C GLN A 256 -0.60 -10.17 6.16
N ALA A 257 -0.13 -11.27 6.72
CA ALA A 257 1.24 -11.72 6.55
C ALA A 257 1.30 -13.20 6.25
N GLY A 258 1.99 -13.55 5.18
CA GLY A 258 2.16 -14.93 4.72
C GLY A 258 1.02 -15.43 3.85
N GLN A 259 1.33 -16.18 2.82
CA GLN A 259 0.34 -16.79 1.95
C GLN A 259 -0.06 -18.17 2.46
N GLY A 260 -1.28 -18.26 3.04
CA GLY A 260 -2.04 -19.50 3.21
C GLY A 260 -1.25 -20.73 3.63
N THR A 261 -1.88 -21.90 3.51
CA THR A 261 -1.42 -23.21 3.99
C THR A 261 -0.12 -23.75 3.38
N SER A 262 0.61 -23.01 2.56
CA SER A 262 1.88 -23.47 2.04
C SER A 262 3.02 -23.11 2.98
N ASP A 263 3.68 -24.12 3.55
CA ASP A 263 5.00 -24.01 4.18
C ASP A 263 6.08 -23.43 3.22
N ALA A 264 5.67 -22.93 2.06
CA ALA A 264 6.55 -22.40 1.01
C ALA A 264 7.37 -21.18 1.48
N GLU A 265 6.94 -20.49 2.52
CA GLU A 265 7.76 -19.45 3.16
C GLU A 265 8.86 -20.02 4.07
N ILE A 266 8.82 -21.32 4.40
CA ILE A 266 9.70 -21.91 5.44
C ILE A 266 10.75 -22.84 4.87
N ASP A 267 10.44 -23.66 3.87
CA ASP A 267 11.21 -24.84 3.50
C ASP A 267 11.68 -24.88 2.04
N GLY A 268 12.77 -24.20 1.75
CA GLY A 268 13.57 -24.42 0.56
C GLY A 268 15.04 -24.12 0.86
N ALA A 269 15.96 -24.94 0.41
CA ALA A 269 17.39 -24.64 0.52
C ALA A 269 17.67 -23.29 -0.14
N GLY A 270 18.04 -22.29 0.66
CA GLY A 270 18.25 -20.91 0.22
C GLY A 270 17.01 -20.00 0.34
N SER A 271 15.94 -20.46 0.97
CA SER A 271 14.76 -19.60 1.25
C SER A 271 15.01 -18.70 2.45
N ALA A 272 14.58 -17.46 2.33
CA ALA A 272 14.52 -16.50 3.43
C ALA A 272 13.06 -16.08 3.61
N PRO A 273 12.41 -16.53 4.69
CA PRO A 273 11.03 -16.15 4.98
C PRO A 273 10.90 -14.64 5.17
N SER A 274 9.69 -14.12 5.08
CA SER A 274 9.37 -12.74 5.41
C SER A 274 9.82 -12.41 6.83
N ASP A 275 10.56 -11.32 7.00
CA ASP A 275 11.10 -10.86 8.29
C ASP A 275 11.18 -9.32 8.32
N PRO A 276 10.04 -8.60 8.19
CA PRO A 276 10.03 -7.15 8.21
C PRO A 276 10.30 -6.58 9.60
N LEU A 277 10.75 -5.31 9.62
CA LEU A 277 10.87 -4.52 10.84
C LEU A 277 9.97 -3.29 10.73
N LEU A 278 8.90 -3.25 11.53
CA LEU A 278 7.91 -2.18 11.50
C LEU A 278 7.89 -1.39 12.80
N TYR A 279 7.74 -0.06 12.67
CA TYR A 279 7.52 0.86 13.79
C TYR A 279 6.38 1.83 13.46
N ASN A 280 5.70 2.31 14.48
CA ASN A 280 4.69 3.36 14.39
C ASN A 280 3.60 3.05 13.34
N VAL A 281 2.80 2.02 13.60
CA VAL A 281 1.71 1.57 12.72
C VAL A 281 0.37 1.79 13.40
N THR A 282 -0.59 2.38 12.70
CA THR A 282 -1.99 2.46 13.16
C THR A 282 -2.88 1.64 12.25
N LEU A 283 -3.63 0.71 12.82
CA LEU A 283 -4.65 -0.08 12.14
C LEU A 283 -6.02 0.27 12.74
N ILE A 284 -6.92 0.74 11.89
CA ILE A 284 -8.29 1.05 12.28
C ILE A 284 -9.23 0.19 11.45
N GLY A 285 -9.79 -0.81 12.10
CA GLY A 285 -10.82 -1.68 11.52
C GLY A 285 -12.21 -1.05 11.54
N MET A 286 -13.19 -1.87 11.27
CA MET A 286 -14.60 -1.50 11.37
C MET A 286 -15.47 -2.67 11.88
N GLU A 287 -16.70 -2.36 12.30
CA GLU A 287 -17.62 -3.32 12.93
C GLU A 287 -17.93 -4.54 12.06
N ASP A 288 -18.01 -4.39 10.74
CA ASP A 288 -18.40 -5.44 9.79
C ASP A 288 -17.22 -6.09 9.04
N GLN A 289 -15.96 -5.94 9.49
CA GLN A 289 -14.82 -6.61 8.84
C GLN A 289 -14.85 -8.13 9.05
N TYR A 290 -14.28 -8.86 8.08
CA TYR A 290 -14.34 -10.33 8.08
C TYR A 290 -13.24 -10.99 8.90
N GLY A 291 -12.05 -10.43 8.95
CA GLY A 291 -10.88 -10.98 9.64
C GLY A 291 -10.39 -10.08 10.78
N PRO A 292 -9.37 -10.52 11.54
CA PRO A 292 -8.73 -9.70 12.56
C PRO A 292 -7.97 -8.53 11.91
N ASN A 293 -7.73 -7.44 12.67
CA ASN A 293 -6.89 -6.34 12.15
C ASN A 293 -5.48 -6.80 11.76
N ILE A 294 -4.92 -7.79 12.45
CA ILE A 294 -3.63 -8.41 12.12
C ILE A 294 -3.82 -9.92 12.01
N LYS A 295 -3.49 -10.48 10.84
CA LYS A 295 -3.50 -11.92 10.55
C LYS A 295 -2.08 -12.37 10.17
N LEU A 296 -1.40 -13.10 11.03
CA LEU A 296 -0.04 -13.60 10.83
C LEU A 296 -0.06 -15.10 10.61
N ARG A 297 0.38 -15.55 9.43
CA ARG A 297 0.31 -16.97 9.03
C ARG A 297 1.45 -17.36 8.07
N GLY A 298 1.41 -18.54 7.47
CA GLY A 298 2.34 -19.00 6.42
C GLY A 298 3.81 -19.06 6.84
N GLY A 299 4.09 -19.06 8.15
CA GLY A 299 5.46 -19.08 8.65
C GLY A 299 6.19 -17.74 8.58
N THR A 300 5.46 -16.64 8.44
CA THR A 300 6.07 -15.30 8.51
C THR A 300 6.88 -15.12 9.79
N ARG A 301 7.96 -14.38 9.68
CA ARG A 301 8.68 -13.75 10.79
C ARG A 301 8.39 -12.26 10.76
N GLY A 302 9.03 -11.52 11.64
CA GLY A 302 8.97 -10.06 11.65
C GLY A 302 8.90 -9.51 13.07
N ARG A 303 9.31 -8.27 13.20
CA ARG A 303 9.26 -7.55 14.47
C ARG A 303 8.51 -6.25 14.27
N MET A 304 7.48 -6.07 15.07
CA MET A 304 6.58 -4.94 15.01
C MET A 304 6.56 -4.23 16.36
N PHE A 305 6.76 -2.93 16.33
CA PHE A 305 6.80 -2.10 17.52
C PHE A 305 5.88 -0.89 17.38
N ASP A 306 5.37 -0.43 18.51
CA ASP A 306 4.61 0.81 18.62
C ASP A 306 3.38 0.81 17.68
N MET A 307 2.67 -0.33 17.66
CA MET A 307 1.46 -0.47 16.87
C MET A 307 0.23 -0.04 17.68
N LEU A 308 -0.67 0.68 17.05
CA LEU A 308 -2.00 0.99 17.57
C LEU A 308 -3.05 0.23 16.73
N VAL A 309 -3.63 -0.81 17.32
CA VAL A 309 -4.57 -1.72 16.66
C VAL A 309 -5.94 -1.53 17.28
N ALA A 310 -6.87 -0.94 16.54
CA ALA A 310 -8.12 -0.49 17.12
C ALA A 310 -9.34 -0.73 16.24
N ARG A 311 -10.50 -0.87 16.89
CA ARG A 311 -11.83 -0.88 16.28
C ARG A 311 -12.07 -2.00 15.26
N ALA A 312 -11.40 -3.14 15.42
CA ALA A 312 -11.79 -4.34 14.69
C ALA A 312 -13.15 -4.84 15.18
N GLY A 313 -14.03 -5.15 14.26
CA GLY A 313 -15.33 -5.73 14.60
C GLY A 313 -15.24 -7.21 14.96
N THR A 314 -14.17 -7.90 14.55
CA THR A 314 -13.93 -9.32 14.88
C THR A 314 -12.91 -9.45 15.98
N SER A 315 -11.64 -9.09 15.70
CA SER A 315 -10.55 -9.14 16.68
C SER A 315 -9.34 -8.31 16.24
N GLY A 316 -8.44 -8.03 17.19
CA GLY A 316 -7.22 -7.26 16.93
C GLY A 316 -6.12 -8.08 16.28
N LEU A 317 -5.81 -9.29 16.81
CA LEU A 317 -4.67 -10.10 16.38
C LEU A 317 -5.03 -11.58 16.32
N GLY A 318 -4.72 -12.23 15.18
CA GLY A 318 -4.66 -13.67 15.01
C GLY A 318 -3.27 -14.13 14.58
N ILE A 319 -2.74 -15.19 15.20
CA ILE A 319 -1.52 -15.88 14.76
C ILE A 319 -1.93 -17.29 14.40
N GLU A 320 -2.12 -17.50 13.12
CA GLU A 320 -2.67 -18.71 12.54
C GLU A 320 -1.56 -19.66 12.07
N GLU A 321 -1.87 -20.94 12.03
CA GLU A 321 -1.00 -22.00 11.53
C GLU A 321 0.27 -22.25 12.37
N ALA A 322 0.60 -23.54 12.53
CA ALA A 322 1.72 -23.99 13.35
C ALA A 322 3.07 -23.33 13.05
N PRO A 323 3.44 -23.03 11.78
CA PRO A 323 4.71 -22.39 11.49
C PRO A 323 4.83 -20.96 12.03
N ALA A 324 3.78 -20.13 11.90
CA ALA A 324 3.79 -18.76 12.44
C ALA A 324 3.78 -18.79 13.99
N GLN A 325 2.97 -19.68 14.60
CA GLN A 325 2.93 -19.91 16.05
C GLN A 325 4.29 -20.35 16.61
N LYS A 326 5.00 -21.23 15.86
CA LYS A 326 6.37 -21.64 16.21
C LYS A 326 7.31 -20.43 16.19
N ASN A 327 7.28 -19.62 15.14
CA ASN A 327 8.10 -18.41 15.05
C ASN A 327 7.81 -17.42 16.18
N ALA A 328 6.55 -17.29 16.59
CA ALA A 328 6.15 -16.48 17.73
C ALA A 328 6.73 -17.00 19.05
N ASN A 329 6.66 -18.34 19.28
CA ASN A 329 7.23 -18.97 20.48
C ASN A 329 8.78 -18.89 20.51
N GLU A 330 9.45 -18.88 19.36
CA GLU A 330 10.89 -18.77 19.23
C GLU A 330 11.41 -17.32 19.22
N GLY A 331 10.51 -16.30 19.26
CA GLY A 331 10.85 -14.89 19.24
C GLY A 331 11.33 -14.39 17.86
N LEU A 332 11.05 -15.15 16.81
CA LEU A 332 11.31 -14.77 15.41
C LEU A 332 10.16 -13.93 14.83
N LEU A 333 8.98 -14.06 15.40
CA LEU A 333 7.82 -13.21 15.17
C LEU A 333 7.48 -12.53 16.50
N ASP A 334 7.41 -11.20 16.52
CA ASP A 334 7.23 -10.47 17.77
C ASP A 334 6.47 -9.14 17.58
N ILE A 335 5.61 -8.80 18.55
CA ILE A 335 4.90 -7.52 18.64
C ILE A 335 5.12 -6.95 20.03
N ARG A 336 5.65 -5.75 20.14
CA ARG A 336 6.01 -5.13 21.42
C ARG A 336 5.62 -3.66 21.49
N HIS A 337 5.50 -3.15 22.71
CA HIS A 337 5.22 -1.74 23.01
C HIS A 337 3.98 -1.22 22.29
N SER A 338 3.02 -2.11 22.02
CA SER A 338 1.86 -1.87 21.17
C SER A 338 0.58 -1.77 21.99
N ILE A 339 -0.46 -1.18 21.43
CA ILE A 339 -1.77 -1.05 22.04
C ILE A 339 -2.78 -1.80 21.20
N PHE A 340 -3.53 -2.68 21.85
CA PHE A 340 -4.71 -3.32 21.29
C PHE A 340 -5.94 -2.68 21.94
N ALA A 341 -6.84 -2.14 21.14
CA ALA A 341 -7.98 -1.33 21.58
C ALA A 341 -9.25 -1.68 20.77
N ASN A 342 -9.61 -2.95 20.80
CA ASN A 342 -10.78 -3.52 20.15
C ASN A 342 -11.74 -4.09 21.20
N ASP A 343 -12.96 -4.44 20.79
CA ASP A 343 -13.90 -5.13 21.69
C ASP A 343 -13.43 -6.57 21.99
N ASP A 344 -12.79 -7.22 21.02
CA ASP A 344 -12.04 -8.46 21.17
C ASP A 344 -10.64 -8.26 20.59
N ASN A 345 -9.60 -8.42 21.39
CA ASN A 345 -8.25 -8.13 20.98
C ASN A 345 -7.50 -9.32 20.39
N PHE A 346 -7.91 -10.56 20.65
CA PHE A 346 -7.10 -11.72 20.31
C PHE A 346 -7.94 -12.91 19.84
N VAL A 347 -7.46 -13.60 18.79
CA VAL A 347 -7.97 -14.89 18.35
C VAL A 347 -7.08 -15.98 18.94
N ASP A 348 -7.58 -16.70 19.92
CA ASP A 348 -6.89 -17.84 20.50
C ASP A 348 -7.18 -19.12 19.70
N GLU A 349 -6.14 -19.81 19.29
CA GLU A 349 -6.20 -21.10 18.61
C GLU A 349 -6.04 -22.26 19.60
N PRO A 350 -6.50 -23.50 19.30
CA PRO A 350 -6.46 -24.63 20.25
C PRO A 350 -5.07 -24.93 20.81
N ASN A 351 -4.01 -24.63 20.09
CA ASN A 351 -2.62 -24.91 20.47
C ASN A 351 -1.77 -23.66 20.67
N PHE A 352 -2.36 -22.47 20.59
CA PHE A 352 -1.64 -21.20 20.71
C PHE A 352 -2.57 -20.10 21.23
N SER A 353 -2.28 -19.60 22.43
CA SER A 353 -2.98 -18.45 22.99
C SER A 353 -2.32 -17.17 22.51
N ALA A 354 -2.92 -16.49 21.54
CA ALA A 354 -2.45 -15.18 21.08
C ALA A 354 -2.57 -14.14 22.19
N SER A 355 -3.58 -14.25 23.04
CA SER A 355 -3.79 -13.39 24.20
C SER A 355 -2.66 -13.52 25.23
N ASP A 356 -2.33 -14.74 25.68
CA ASP A 356 -1.22 -14.96 26.61
C ASP A 356 0.13 -14.54 26.02
N TRP A 357 0.32 -14.84 24.74
CA TRP A 357 1.53 -14.47 24.04
C TRP A 357 1.69 -12.95 23.91
N ALA A 358 0.67 -12.25 23.43
CA ALA A 358 0.73 -10.81 23.21
C ALA A 358 0.82 -10.03 24.53
N MET A 359 0.12 -10.50 25.58
CA MET A 359 0.07 -9.83 26.87
C MET A 359 1.15 -10.31 27.87
N ASP A 360 2.13 -11.09 27.42
CA ASP A 360 3.32 -11.38 28.23
C ASP A 360 3.98 -10.04 28.65
N PRO A 361 4.18 -9.80 29.95
CA PRO A 361 4.77 -8.55 30.46
C PRO A 361 6.09 -8.14 29.83
N ALA A 362 6.87 -9.10 29.31
CA ALA A 362 8.13 -8.83 28.62
C ALA A 362 7.96 -8.10 27.26
N ARG A 363 6.75 -8.09 26.71
CA ARG A 363 6.42 -7.38 25.45
C ARG A 363 6.00 -5.94 25.65
N ASN A 364 5.59 -5.57 26.88
CA ASN A 364 5.08 -4.24 27.21
C ASN A 364 3.89 -3.79 26.32
N ASN A 365 3.09 -4.75 25.82
CA ASN A 365 1.85 -4.43 25.13
C ASN A 365 0.77 -4.03 26.14
N ARG A 366 -0.21 -3.27 25.69
CA ARG A 366 -1.34 -2.79 26.50
C ARG A 366 -2.65 -3.17 25.86
N ASP A 367 -3.58 -3.64 26.66
CA ASP A 367 -4.98 -3.88 26.33
C ASP A 367 -5.80 -2.70 26.86
N LEU A 368 -6.37 -1.91 25.97
CA LEU A 368 -7.11 -0.70 26.28
C LEU A 368 -8.47 -0.72 25.59
N SER A 369 -9.43 0.03 26.11
CA SER A 369 -10.63 0.31 25.34
C SER A 369 -10.33 1.27 24.16
N ALA A 370 -11.16 1.25 23.12
CA ALA A 370 -11.03 2.16 21.98
C ALA A 370 -11.02 3.64 22.40
N SER A 371 -11.73 4.01 23.47
CA SER A 371 -11.74 5.39 24.01
C SER A 371 -10.44 5.77 24.73
N GLU A 372 -9.76 4.82 25.36
CA GLU A 372 -8.49 5.05 26.06
C GLU A 372 -7.31 5.14 25.09
N SER A 373 -7.40 4.52 23.92
CA SER A 373 -6.36 4.55 22.88
C SER A 373 -5.98 5.95 22.48
N GLY A 374 -6.93 6.90 22.56
CA GLY A 374 -6.74 8.29 22.17
C GLY A 374 -6.96 8.57 20.68
N LEU A 375 -7.49 7.61 19.95
CA LEU A 375 -7.99 7.86 18.59
C LEU A 375 -9.32 8.63 18.67
N PRO A 376 -9.49 9.72 17.93
CA PRO A 376 -10.77 10.43 17.88
C PRO A 376 -11.88 9.53 17.38
N LEU A 377 -13.10 9.76 17.87
CA LEU A 377 -14.28 9.11 17.30
C LEU A 377 -14.45 9.57 15.84
N PHE A 378 -14.90 8.67 14.97
CA PHE A 378 -15.31 9.05 13.62
C PHE A 378 -16.46 10.05 13.71
N THR A 379 -16.21 11.28 13.31
CA THR A 379 -17.24 12.31 13.20
C THR A 379 -17.34 12.73 11.74
N ASN A 380 -18.54 12.62 11.17
CA ASN A 380 -18.86 13.07 9.80
C ASN A 380 -18.01 12.39 8.68
N GLY A 381 -17.63 11.12 8.84
CA GLY A 381 -16.85 10.39 7.83
C GLY A 381 -15.37 10.79 7.76
N ALA A 382 -14.90 11.67 8.63
CA ALA A 382 -13.49 12.01 8.70
C ALA A 382 -12.72 11.00 9.56
N ILE A 383 -11.67 10.42 9.03
CA ILE A 383 -10.73 9.57 9.78
C ILE A 383 -9.55 10.42 10.22
N TYR A 384 -9.23 10.31 11.49
CA TYR A 384 -8.09 11.00 12.07
C TYR A 384 -7.11 9.97 12.62
N LEU A 385 -5.88 9.98 12.13
CA LEU A 385 -4.77 9.20 12.71
C LEU A 385 -4.12 9.94 13.87
N SER A 386 -4.35 11.24 14.00
CA SER A 386 -3.79 12.08 15.09
C SER A 386 -4.38 11.69 16.43
N LEU A 387 -3.51 11.51 17.43
CA LEU A 387 -3.92 11.20 18.79
C LEU A 387 -4.40 12.44 19.52
N VAL A 388 -5.42 12.29 20.37
CA VAL A 388 -5.83 13.40 21.26
C VAL A 388 -4.76 13.66 22.31
N THR A 389 -4.64 14.91 22.76
CA THR A 389 -3.70 15.31 23.82
C THR A 389 -4.00 14.52 25.10
N GLY A 390 -2.96 13.92 25.68
CA GLY A 390 -3.09 13.10 26.89
C GLY A 390 -3.49 11.65 26.63
N ALA A 391 -3.55 11.22 25.37
CA ALA A 391 -3.81 9.83 25.02
C ALA A 391 -2.75 8.87 25.60
N GLU A 392 -3.17 7.68 25.99
CA GLU A 392 -2.27 6.61 26.45
C GLU A 392 -1.23 6.24 25.37
N ALA A 393 -1.60 6.33 24.09
CA ALA A 393 -0.71 6.06 22.97
C ALA A 393 0.46 7.06 22.85
N LEU A 394 0.42 8.20 23.53
CA LEU A 394 1.54 9.15 23.57
C LEU A 394 2.66 8.74 24.54
N SER A 395 2.55 7.57 25.18
CA SER A 395 3.52 7.04 26.12
C SER A 395 3.78 5.55 25.90
N GLY A 396 4.88 5.04 26.44
CA GLY A 396 5.20 3.61 26.42
C GLY A 396 5.77 3.09 25.11
N ALA A 397 5.97 3.94 24.10
CA ALA A 397 6.68 3.59 22.89
C ALA A 397 8.19 3.35 23.16
N VAL A 398 8.81 2.57 22.28
CA VAL A 398 10.27 2.38 22.25
C VAL A 398 10.89 3.13 21.09
N ALA A 399 12.02 3.79 21.31
CA ALA A 399 12.69 4.53 20.24
C ALA A 399 13.07 3.61 19.08
N PRO A 400 12.64 3.92 17.85
CA PRO A 400 13.13 3.23 16.66
C PRO A 400 14.66 3.33 16.54
N PRO A 401 15.33 2.38 15.83
CA PRO A 401 16.78 2.45 15.60
C PRO A 401 17.20 3.72 14.85
N ASP A 402 18.32 4.30 15.24
CA ASP A 402 18.97 5.38 14.47
C ASP A 402 19.89 4.75 13.39
N ASP A 403 19.28 4.30 12.31
CA ASP A 403 19.94 3.57 11.22
C ASP A 403 19.84 4.27 9.85
N GLY A 404 19.38 5.52 9.85
CA GLY A 404 19.23 6.35 8.67
C GLY A 404 17.90 6.14 7.92
N PHE A 405 17.08 5.13 8.30
CA PHE A 405 15.74 4.95 7.77
C PHE A 405 14.66 5.41 8.76
N PHE A 406 14.72 4.91 10.00
CA PHE A 406 13.74 5.26 11.02
C PHE A 406 13.96 6.67 11.57
N ASP A 407 12.86 7.30 11.98
CA ASP A 407 12.90 8.50 12.83
C ASP A 407 12.93 8.07 14.31
N PRO A 408 14.07 8.14 14.99
CA PRO A 408 14.18 7.72 16.38
C PRO A 408 13.50 8.67 17.37
N SER A 409 13.01 9.82 16.92
CA SER A 409 12.28 10.78 17.73
C SER A 409 10.80 10.48 17.87
N ALA A 410 10.28 9.48 17.12
CA ALA A 410 8.88 9.06 17.15
C ALA A 410 8.59 8.21 18.40
N LEU A 411 8.43 8.85 19.54
CA LEU A 411 8.19 8.22 20.86
C LEU A 411 6.71 8.16 21.20
N PHE A 412 5.90 7.67 20.27
CA PHE A 412 4.46 7.46 20.43
C PHE A 412 4.04 6.15 19.74
N VAL A 413 2.95 5.54 20.20
CA VAL A 413 2.38 4.33 19.63
C VAL A 413 1.41 4.70 18.51
N GLY A 414 1.56 4.07 17.35
CA GLY A 414 0.77 4.37 16.15
C GLY A 414 1.48 5.24 15.11
N ALA A 415 0.83 5.46 13.97
CA ALA A 415 1.39 6.15 12.81
C ALA A 415 1.55 7.67 12.98
N CYS A 416 0.81 8.27 13.93
CA CYS A 416 0.84 9.71 14.18
C CYS A 416 0.83 10.00 15.67
N GLY A 417 1.50 11.11 16.03
CA GLY A 417 1.36 11.75 17.34
C GLY A 417 0.13 12.68 17.42
N PRO A 418 0.17 13.72 18.25
CA PRO A 418 -0.93 14.69 18.37
C PRO A 418 -1.18 15.50 17.10
N VAL A 419 -0.22 15.55 16.21
CA VAL A 419 -0.31 16.14 14.86
C VAL A 419 0.16 15.10 13.84
N CYS A 420 -0.37 15.17 12.64
CA CYS A 420 -0.12 14.18 11.59
C CYS A 420 0.30 14.87 10.28
N PRO A 421 1.37 15.67 10.28
CA PRO A 421 1.70 16.54 9.16
C PRO A 421 2.07 15.77 7.89
N ASP A 422 2.56 14.53 8.04
CA ASP A 422 3.04 13.71 6.92
C ASP A 422 1.90 13.17 6.05
N PHE A 423 0.68 13.10 6.57
CA PHE A 423 -0.50 12.68 5.84
C PHE A 423 -1.43 13.83 5.42
N GLU A 424 -1.19 15.04 5.89
CA GLU A 424 -2.02 16.19 5.58
C GLU A 424 -1.71 16.83 4.22
N GLY A 425 -2.74 17.28 3.53
CA GLY A 425 -2.65 18.18 2.37
C GLY A 425 -2.43 17.50 1.02
N TRP A 426 -1.92 16.26 0.97
CA TRP A 426 -1.70 15.51 -0.25
C TRP A 426 -2.59 14.27 -0.39
N THR A 427 -3.16 13.78 0.70
CA THR A 427 -4.04 12.60 0.72
C THR A 427 -5.45 12.91 0.24
N ALA A 428 -6.17 11.90 -0.29
CA ALA A 428 -7.57 11.99 -0.71
C ALA A 428 -8.56 11.83 0.44
N PHE A 429 -8.11 11.88 1.69
CA PHE A 429 -8.94 11.57 2.82
C PHE A 429 -9.07 12.76 3.79
N PRO A 430 -10.26 13.02 4.36
CA PRO A 430 -11.59 12.50 3.95
C PRO A 430 -11.91 12.83 2.49
N ASP A 431 -12.81 12.06 1.87
CA ASP A 431 -13.23 12.25 0.47
C ASP A 431 -13.47 13.73 0.16
N ARG A 432 -12.69 14.29 -0.77
CA ARG A 432 -12.78 15.68 -1.23
C ARG A 432 -13.27 15.74 -2.67
#